data_65670b2e3d66e6a5ebd1908c4b4715c0
#
_entry.id   65670b2e3d66e6a5ebd1908c4b4715c0
#
_cell.length_a   1.000
_cell.length_b   1.000
_cell.length_c   1.000
_cell.angle_alpha   90.00
_cell.angle_beta   90.00
_cell.angle_gamma   90.00
#
_symmetry.space_group_name_H-M   'P 1'
#
loop_
_entity.id
_entity.type
_entity.pdbx_description
1 polymer ?
#
loop_
_entity_poly.entity_id
_entity_poly.type
_entity_poly.pdbx_seq_one_letter_code
_entity_poly.pdbx_strand_id
1 'polypeptide(L)'
;MTYRFAFPVLALLVAGGCSGRDATAPSASAAMSASRSAGDDNDSPRTGTFHAHKNCAQYSGLAGGFCTLTESTLKQIPVGSKVVYASAATATALSSDLMLVPPNGGNSVAFGHVELNRVTRTGILTFWGGTGKFQHFSANVTITFLYPLNWAWDATYSFGNEGDPDDRD
;
A
#
# COMPACT_ATOMS: atom_id res chain seq x y z
N MET A 1 27.82 -4.07 35.39
CA MET A 1 26.60 -4.25 36.20
C MET A 1 25.61 -5.04 35.39
N THR A 2 25.47 -6.32 35.72
CA THR A 2 24.66 -7.30 34.99
C THR A 2 23.37 -7.52 35.74
N TYR A 3 22.24 -7.08 35.19
CA TYR A 3 20.91 -7.39 35.73
C TYR A 3 20.31 -8.58 34.99
N ARG A 4 20.18 -9.69 35.69
CA ARG A 4 19.40 -10.88 35.31
C ARG A 4 17.99 -10.73 35.86
N PHE A 5 16.98 -10.61 34.99
CA PHE A 5 15.58 -10.77 35.37
C PHE A 5 15.10 -12.16 35.02
N ALA A 6 14.74 -12.91 36.05
CA ALA A 6 14.05 -14.20 35.98
C ALA A 6 12.54 -13.93 35.99
N PHE A 7 11.79 -14.47 35.01
CA PHE A 7 10.32 -14.46 35.02
C PHE A 7 9.82 -15.86 35.40
N PRO A 8 8.85 -15.95 36.33
CA PRO A 8 8.20 -17.22 36.63
C PRO A 8 7.05 -17.48 35.66
N VAL A 9 6.99 -18.74 35.25
CA VAL A 9 5.91 -19.38 34.48
C VAL A 9 4.73 -19.58 35.41
N LEU A 10 3.55 -19.06 35.02
CA LEU A 10 2.28 -19.40 35.67
C LEU A 10 1.38 -20.09 34.66
N ALA A 11 1.23 -21.41 34.83
CA ALA A 11 0.26 -22.22 34.11
C ALA A 11 -1.10 -22.15 34.81
N LEU A 12 -2.16 -21.82 34.07
CA LEU A 12 -3.55 -22.03 34.52
C LEU A 12 -4.29 -22.87 33.49
N LEU A 13 -4.55 -24.09 33.90
CA LEU A 13 -5.52 -25.00 33.32
C LEU A 13 -6.92 -24.64 33.85
N VAL A 14 -7.88 -24.44 32.97
CA VAL A 14 -9.30 -24.55 33.33
C VAL A 14 -9.99 -25.39 32.27
N ALA A 15 -10.39 -26.56 32.72
CA ALA A 15 -11.30 -27.46 32.02
C ALA A 15 -12.72 -27.26 32.58
N GLY A 16 -13.72 -27.51 31.76
CA GLY A 16 -15.15 -27.64 32.10
C GLY A 16 -15.99 -26.99 31.00
N GLY A 17 -16.93 -27.61 30.37
CA GLY A 17 -17.77 -28.77 30.64
C GLY A 17 -19.12 -28.51 30.02
N CYS A 18 -19.53 -29.39 29.14
CA CYS A 18 -20.84 -29.92 28.80
C CYS A 18 -22.14 -29.12 28.78
N SER A 19 -22.84 -29.30 27.68
CA SER A 19 -24.26 -29.71 27.53
C SER A 19 -25.35 -28.68 27.52
N GLY A 20 -26.09 -28.63 26.45
CA GLY A 20 -27.43 -28.06 26.36
C GLY A 20 -27.98 -28.19 24.94
N ARG A 21 -28.77 -29.24 24.70
CA ARG A 21 -29.67 -29.38 23.53
C ARG A 21 -30.77 -28.32 23.63
N ASP A 22 -31.11 -27.68 22.52
CA ASP A 22 -32.46 -27.78 21.98
C ASP A 22 -32.51 -27.20 20.56
N ALA A 23 -33.19 -27.98 19.75
CA ALA A 23 -33.50 -27.71 18.36
C ALA A 23 -34.63 -26.70 18.26
N THR A 24 -34.50 -25.70 17.45
CA THR A 24 -35.62 -25.13 16.69
C THR A 24 -35.04 -24.46 15.44
N ALA A 25 -35.24 -25.08 14.30
CA ALA A 25 -35.02 -24.43 13.02
C ALA A 25 -36.16 -23.45 12.75
N PRO A 26 -35.89 -22.32 12.09
CA PRO A 26 -36.63 -22.06 10.87
C PRO A 26 -35.76 -21.69 9.69
N SER A 27 -36.09 -22.32 8.58
CA SER A 27 -36.14 -21.85 7.21
C SER A 27 -34.92 -21.15 6.61
N ALA A 28 -34.32 -21.91 5.75
CA ALA A 28 -33.46 -21.50 4.65
C ALA A 28 -33.82 -20.16 4.02
N SER A 29 -32.92 -19.21 4.15
CA SER A 29 -32.66 -18.23 3.12
C SER A 29 -31.33 -18.60 2.52
N ALA A 30 -31.35 -18.99 1.27
CA ALA A 30 -30.19 -19.34 0.48
C ALA A 30 -29.24 -18.16 0.39
N ALA A 31 -28.29 -18.07 1.31
CA ALA A 31 -27.09 -17.35 1.07
C ALA A 31 -26.29 -18.16 0.05
N MET A 32 -26.33 -17.75 -1.20
CA MET A 32 -25.36 -18.20 -2.20
C MET A 32 -23.97 -17.87 -1.68
N SER A 33 -23.36 -18.82 -1.00
CA SER A 33 -21.93 -18.83 -0.78
C SER A 33 -21.31 -19.03 -2.15
N ALA A 34 -20.93 -17.93 -2.79
CA ALA A 34 -20.00 -17.97 -3.90
C ALA A 34 -18.72 -18.61 -3.36
N SER A 35 -18.53 -19.89 -3.65
CA SER A 35 -17.26 -20.59 -3.50
C SER A 35 -16.23 -19.83 -4.32
N ARG A 36 -15.45 -18.97 -3.67
CA ARG A 36 -14.27 -18.39 -4.28
C ARG A 36 -13.25 -19.49 -4.37
N SER A 37 -13.02 -19.97 -5.56
CA SER A 37 -11.92 -20.84 -5.91
C SER A 37 -10.61 -20.16 -5.44
N ALA A 38 -9.85 -20.87 -4.62
CA ALA A 38 -8.46 -20.54 -4.37
C ALA A 38 -7.70 -20.78 -5.68
N GLY A 39 -7.33 -19.73 -6.35
CA GLY A 39 -6.56 -19.79 -7.58
C GLY A 39 -6.37 -18.40 -8.18
N ASP A 40 -5.15 -18.02 -8.30
CA ASP A 40 -4.56 -16.86 -8.92
C ASP A 40 -4.44 -15.59 -8.06
N ASP A 41 -3.16 -15.22 -7.85
CA ASP A 41 -2.70 -13.96 -7.25
C ASP A 41 -3.04 -12.71 -8.10
N ASN A 42 -3.92 -12.83 -9.10
CA ASN A 42 -4.40 -11.80 -10.01
C ASN A 42 -5.72 -11.13 -9.57
N ASP A 43 -6.26 -11.45 -8.39
CA ASP A 43 -7.62 -11.02 -7.99
C ASP A 43 -7.62 -9.65 -7.25
N SER A 44 -6.62 -8.81 -7.52
CA SER A 44 -6.70 -7.42 -7.09
C SER A 44 -7.57 -6.62 -8.05
N PRO A 45 -8.50 -5.76 -7.54
CA PRO A 45 -9.32 -4.94 -8.42
C PRO A 45 -8.44 -4.17 -9.40
N ARG A 46 -8.80 -4.21 -10.68
CA ARG A 46 -8.06 -3.48 -11.73
C ARG A 46 -8.16 -1.96 -11.59
N THR A 47 -9.21 -1.49 -10.93
CA THR A 47 -9.43 -0.09 -10.61
C THR A 47 -9.92 0.06 -9.18
N GLY A 48 -9.64 1.18 -8.55
CA GLY A 48 -10.10 1.43 -7.19
C GLY A 48 -9.48 2.64 -6.55
N THR A 49 -9.59 2.69 -5.24
CA THR A 49 -8.91 3.67 -4.39
C THR A 49 -7.92 2.98 -3.48
N PHE A 50 -6.87 3.68 -3.09
CA PHE A 50 -5.98 3.22 -2.03
C PHE A 50 -5.54 4.37 -1.14
N HIS A 51 -5.18 4.01 0.08
CA HIS A 51 -4.57 4.89 1.06
C HIS A 51 -3.19 4.35 1.41
N ALA A 52 -2.22 5.25 1.57
CA ALA A 52 -0.90 4.88 2.04
C ALA A 52 -0.30 6.01 2.89
N HIS A 53 0.57 5.64 3.82
CA HIS A 53 1.41 6.58 4.53
C HIS A 53 2.86 6.33 4.18
N LYS A 54 3.65 7.40 4.12
CA LYS A 54 5.10 7.31 3.95
C LYS A 54 5.82 8.15 5.00
N ASN A 55 6.95 7.65 5.45
CA ASN A 55 7.88 8.35 6.32
C ASN A 55 9.09 8.83 5.53
N CYS A 56 9.47 10.09 5.72
CA CYS A 56 10.55 10.76 5.00
C CYS A 56 11.74 11.11 5.91
N ALA A 57 11.95 10.40 7.02
CA ALA A 57 13.08 10.65 7.91
C ALA A 57 14.45 10.46 7.22
N GLN A 58 14.51 9.63 6.17
CA GLN A 58 15.71 9.36 5.39
C GLN A 58 15.82 10.21 4.12
N TYR A 59 14.86 11.10 3.88
CA TYR A 59 14.89 11.98 2.72
C TYR A 59 15.84 13.15 2.93
N SER A 60 16.92 13.15 2.17
CA SER A 60 17.98 14.17 2.25
C SER A 60 17.63 15.51 1.59
N GLY A 61 16.54 15.60 0.86
CA GLY A 61 16.19 16.74 0.00
C GLY A 61 16.95 16.80 -1.34
N LEU A 62 17.82 15.83 -1.59
CA LEU A 62 18.65 15.75 -2.82
C LEU A 62 18.09 14.72 -3.79
N ALA A 63 18.56 14.77 -5.04
CA ALA A 63 18.31 13.71 -6.03
C ALA A 63 18.80 12.37 -5.49
N GLY A 64 18.02 11.30 -5.73
CA GLY A 64 18.25 9.98 -5.17
C GLY A 64 17.80 9.79 -3.71
N GLY A 65 17.39 10.87 -3.04
CA GLY A 65 16.77 10.77 -1.72
C GLY A 65 15.44 10.03 -1.77
N PHE A 66 15.04 9.37 -0.69
CA PHE A 66 13.83 8.55 -0.69
C PHE A 66 13.01 8.66 0.61
N CYS A 67 11.73 8.35 0.49
CA CYS A 67 10.83 8.09 1.60
C CYS A 67 10.41 6.61 1.57
N THR A 68 10.01 6.06 2.72
CA THR A 68 9.56 4.65 2.83
C THR A 68 8.08 4.60 3.20
N LEU A 69 7.30 3.77 2.52
CA LEU A 69 5.90 3.53 2.88
C LEU A 69 5.81 2.78 4.21
N THR A 70 5.03 3.31 5.12
CA THR A 70 4.76 2.74 6.45
C THR A 70 3.40 2.08 6.55
N GLU A 71 2.47 2.48 5.66
CA GLU A 71 1.14 1.89 5.53
C GLU A 71 0.74 1.84 4.06
N SER A 72 -0.07 0.86 3.68
CA SER A 72 -0.67 0.77 2.35
C SER A 72 -1.86 -0.19 2.36
N THR A 73 -2.97 0.23 1.75
CA THR A 73 -4.13 -0.62 1.51
C THR A 73 -4.08 -1.34 0.17
N LEU A 74 -3.11 -0.98 -0.71
CA LEU A 74 -2.93 -1.61 -2.01
C LEU A 74 -1.84 -2.69 -1.94
N LYS A 75 -2.23 -3.94 -2.09
CA LYS A 75 -1.33 -5.12 -2.00
C LYS A 75 -0.13 -5.04 -2.95
N GLN A 76 -0.32 -4.45 -4.14
CA GLN A 76 0.75 -4.27 -5.13
C GLN A 76 1.80 -3.23 -4.72
N ILE A 77 1.44 -2.34 -3.81
CA ILE A 77 2.32 -1.31 -3.23
C ILE A 77 2.48 -1.61 -1.72
N PRO A 78 3.27 -2.61 -1.35
CA PRO A 78 3.35 -3.05 0.06
C PRO A 78 4.12 -2.04 0.93
N VAL A 79 3.90 -2.14 2.23
CA VAL A 79 4.71 -1.48 3.25
C VAL A 79 6.19 -1.80 3.04
N GLY A 80 7.07 -0.82 3.28
CA GLY A 80 8.49 -0.91 3.00
C GLY A 80 8.89 -0.52 1.58
N SER A 81 7.92 -0.23 0.68
CA SER A 81 8.23 0.34 -0.64
C SER A 81 8.94 1.68 -0.50
N LYS A 82 9.94 1.91 -1.35
CA LYS A 82 10.69 3.16 -1.41
C LYS A 82 10.18 4.06 -2.52
N VAL A 83 9.98 5.33 -2.21
CA VAL A 83 9.67 6.40 -3.17
C VAL A 83 10.95 7.20 -3.37
N VAL A 84 11.64 6.98 -4.48
CA VAL A 84 12.94 7.57 -4.79
C VAL A 84 12.74 8.76 -5.74
N TYR A 85 13.27 9.92 -5.41
CA TYR A 85 13.09 11.17 -6.17
C TYR A 85 14.28 11.43 -7.09
N ALA A 86 14.02 11.77 -8.34
CA ALA A 86 15.04 12.05 -9.34
C ALA A 86 15.66 13.46 -9.20
N SER A 87 14.90 14.40 -8.64
CA SER A 87 15.32 15.80 -8.50
C SER A 87 15.40 16.23 -7.04
N ALA A 88 16.23 17.21 -6.76
CA ALA A 88 16.33 17.83 -5.45
C ALA A 88 15.09 18.71 -5.14
N ALA A 89 14.70 18.76 -3.88
CA ALA A 89 13.71 19.71 -3.40
C ALA A 89 14.31 21.11 -3.21
N THR A 90 13.50 22.13 -3.46
CA THR A 90 13.77 23.51 -3.03
C THR A 90 13.22 23.77 -1.63
N ALA A 91 13.43 24.97 -1.10
CA ALA A 91 12.85 25.37 0.18
C ALA A 91 11.31 25.33 0.16
N THR A 92 10.68 25.65 -0.98
CA THR A 92 9.24 25.86 -1.12
C THR A 92 8.52 24.78 -1.91
N ALA A 93 9.22 23.99 -2.70
CA ALA A 93 8.60 23.02 -3.61
C ALA A 93 9.47 21.77 -3.81
N LEU A 94 8.81 20.69 -4.22
CA LEU A 94 9.42 19.52 -4.83
C LEU A 94 8.64 19.20 -6.11
N SER A 95 9.31 19.38 -7.27
CA SER A 95 8.85 18.91 -8.56
C SER A 95 9.86 17.87 -9.04
N SER A 96 9.45 16.62 -9.14
CA SER A 96 10.37 15.52 -9.40
C SER A 96 9.69 14.33 -10.03
N ASP A 97 10.34 13.77 -11.05
CA ASP A 97 10.09 12.38 -11.39
C ASP A 97 10.50 11.47 -10.25
N LEU A 98 9.83 10.35 -10.12
CA LEU A 98 10.09 9.40 -9.05
C LEU A 98 9.90 7.95 -9.49
N MET A 99 10.49 7.07 -8.72
CA MET A 99 10.31 5.63 -8.79
C MET A 99 9.75 5.10 -7.49
N LEU A 100 8.70 4.29 -7.58
CA LEU A 100 8.19 3.49 -6.48
C LEU A 100 8.75 2.08 -6.60
N VAL A 101 9.59 1.68 -5.65
CA VAL A 101 10.32 0.41 -5.64
C VAL A 101 9.83 -0.43 -4.47
N PRO A 102 9.09 -1.53 -4.68
CA PRO A 102 8.70 -2.44 -3.61
C PRO A 102 9.90 -3.10 -2.93
N PRO A 103 9.79 -3.51 -1.64
CA PRO A 103 10.91 -4.05 -0.86
C PRO A 103 11.50 -5.33 -1.44
N ASN A 104 10.67 -6.15 -2.09
CA ASN A 104 11.09 -7.38 -2.78
C ASN A 104 10.93 -7.23 -4.29
N GLY A 105 11.11 -6.01 -4.80
CA GLY A 105 10.57 -5.54 -6.06
C GLY A 105 11.04 -6.26 -7.33
N GLY A 106 12.14 -7.00 -7.28
CA GLY A 106 12.67 -7.58 -8.50
C GLY A 106 12.74 -6.52 -9.60
N ASN A 107 12.10 -6.80 -10.74
CA ASN A 107 12.03 -5.87 -11.88
C ASN A 107 10.75 -5.01 -11.88
N SER A 108 10.01 -4.94 -10.77
CA SER A 108 8.74 -4.20 -10.70
C SER A 108 8.95 -2.82 -10.08
N VAL A 109 8.86 -1.78 -10.88
CA VAL A 109 8.99 -0.37 -10.48
C VAL A 109 7.87 0.43 -11.11
N ALA A 110 7.17 1.27 -10.33
CA ALA A 110 6.24 2.25 -10.90
C ALA A 110 6.93 3.60 -11.09
N PHE A 111 6.60 4.30 -12.19
CA PHE A 111 7.11 5.62 -12.53
C PHE A 111 6.03 6.67 -12.33
N GLY A 112 6.42 7.82 -11.80
CA GLY A 112 5.50 8.92 -11.55
C GLY A 112 6.20 10.26 -11.44
N HIS A 113 5.39 11.31 -11.36
CA HIS A 113 5.84 12.69 -11.15
C HIS A 113 5.08 13.30 -9.98
N VAL A 114 5.80 13.99 -9.10
CA VAL A 114 5.23 14.70 -7.96
C VAL A 114 5.41 16.21 -8.10
N GLU A 115 4.31 16.91 -7.86
CA GLU A 115 4.27 18.35 -7.63
C GLU A 115 3.83 18.59 -6.18
N LEU A 116 4.74 19.02 -5.33
CA LEU A 116 4.51 19.24 -3.91
C LEU A 116 4.85 20.68 -3.52
N ASN A 117 3.87 21.40 -2.99
CA ASN A 117 4.08 22.66 -2.33
C ASN A 117 4.48 22.41 -0.87
N ARG A 118 5.71 22.74 -0.51
CA ARG A 118 6.25 22.50 0.84
C ARG A 118 5.78 23.53 1.86
N VAL A 119 5.27 24.68 1.42
CA VAL A 119 4.72 25.71 2.29
C VAL A 119 3.32 25.32 2.76
N THR A 120 2.43 24.96 1.82
CA THR A 120 1.08 24.48 2.13
C THR A 120 1.07 23.02 2.59
N ARG A 121 2.16 22.28 2.32
CA ARG A 121 2.33 20.86 2.68
C ARG A 121 1.30 19.95 2.01
N THR A 122 0.95 20.29 0.76
CA THR A 122 0.03 19.54 -0.09
C THR A 122 0.61 19.38 -1.47
N GLY A 123 0.18 18.35 -2.19
CA GLY A 123 0.63 18.12 -3.55
C GLY A 123 -0.14 17.03 -4.26
N ILE A 124 0.27 16.81 -5.52
CA ILE A 124 -0.28 15.78 -6.39
C ILE A 124 0.89 14.91 -6.88
N LEU A 125 0.66 13.61 -6.94
CA LEU A 125 1.54 12.66 -7.59
C LEU A 125 0.73 11.88 -8.62
N THR A 126 1.25 11.82 -9.84
CA THR A 126 0.66 11.02 -10.92
C THR A 126 1.60 9.88 -11.28
N PHE A 127 1.10 8.66 -11.30
CA PHE A 127 1.77 7.49 -11.87
C PHE A 127 1.25 7.22 -13.27
N TRP A 128 2.12 6.81 -14.20
CA TRP A 128 1.76 6.57 -15.61
C TRP A 128 2.28 5.24 -16.18
N GLY A 129 2.75 4.34 -15.35
CA GLY A 129 3.26 3.04 -15.77
C GLY A 129 4.44 2.58 -14.94
N GLY A 130 5.18 1.64 -15.49
CA GLY A 130 6.33 1.07 -14.83
C GLY A 130 6.86 -0.17 -15.51
N THR A 131 7.48 -1.04 -14.73
CA THR A 131 7.97 -2.35 -15.17
C THR A 131 7.31 -3.47 -14.35
N GLY A 132 7.38 -4.69 -14.88
CA GLY A 132 6.80 -5.86 -14.22
C GLY A 132 5.32 -5.64 -13.92
N LYS A 133 4.88 -5.87 -12.68
CA LYS A 133 3.48 -5.71 -12.27
C LYS A 133 2.91 -4.28 -12.39
N PHE A 134 3.75 -3.27 -12.65
CA PHE A 134 3.33 -1.88 -12.84
C PHE A 134 3.31 -1.44 -14.30
N GLN A 135 3.46 -2.34 -15.27
CA GLN A 135 3.54 -2.00 -16.69
C GLN A 135 2.36 -1.14 -17.17
N HIS A 136 1.14 -1.43 -16.70
CA HIS A 136 -0.08 -0.70 -17.05
C HIS A 136 -0.70 0.00 -15.83
N PHE A 137 0.11 0.31 -14.83
CA PHE A 137 -0.35 0.99 -13.63
C PHE A 137 -0.48 2.49 -13.88
N SER A 138 -1.62 3.05 -13.52
CA SER A 138 -1.80 4.50 -13.40
C SER A 138 -2.46 4.85 -12.08
N ALA A 139 -2.11 6.00 -11.51
CA ALA A 139 -2.77 6.50 -10.32
C ALA A 139 -2.64 8.03 -10.21
N ASN A 140 -3.68 8.63 -9.64
CA ASN A 140 -3.66 10.03 -9.21
C ASN A 140 -3.75 10.06 -7.69
N VAL A 141 -2.77 10.67 -7.06
CA VAL A 141 -2.55 10.67 -5.61
C VAL A 141 -2.60 12.10 -5.09
N THR A 142 -3.49 12.36 -4.14
CA THR A 142 -3.44 13.58 -3.33
C THR A 142 -2.48 13.34 -2.15
N ILE A 143 -1.55 14.28 -1.94
CA ILE A 143 -0.54 14.20 -0.90
C ILE A 143 -0.85 15.23 0.17
N THR A 144 -0.91 14.79 1.42
CA THR A 144 -1.13 15.63 2.59
C THR A 144 -0.08 15.34 3.66
N PHE A 145 0.44 16.38 4.30
CA PHE A 145 1.41 16.24 5.38
C PHE A 145 0.74 15.78 6.67
N LEU A 146 1.35 14.79 7.30
CA LEU A 146 1.06 14.36 8.67
C LEU A 146 2.30 14.63 9.53
N TYR A 147 2.10 14.97 10.78
CA TYR A 147 3.20 15.22 11.71
C TYR A 147 3.74 13.91 12.31
N PRO A 148 5.05 13.80 12.62
CA PRO A 148 6.23 14.47 12.07
C PRO A 148 6.83 13.66 10.91
N LEU A 149 7.23 14.29 9.83
CA LEU A 149 7.89 13.67 8.65
C LEU A 149 7.05 12.62 7.90
N ASN A 150 5.78 12.45 8.26
CA ASN A 150 4.87 11.52 7.62
C ASN A 150 3.96 12.25 6.64
N TRP A 151 3.57 11.54 5.60
CA TRP A 151 2.71 12.04 4.54
C TRP A 151 1.65 11.00 4.21
N ALA A 152 0.40 11.43 4.10
CA ALA A 152 -0.69 10.61 3.60
C ALA A 152 -0.78 10.70 2.08
N TRP A 153 -1.16 9.61 1.47
CA TRP A 153 -1.52 9.44 0.08
C TRP A 153 -2.95 8.92 -0.01
N ASP A 154 -3.81 9.70 -0.65
CA ASP A 154 -5.18 9.30 -0.99
C ASP A 154 -5.28 9.24 -2.52
N ALA A 155 -5.58 8.08 -3.06
CA ALA A 155 -5.40 7.83 -4.47
C ALA A 155 -6.55 7.08 -5.13
N THR A 156 -6.77 7.39 -6.41
CA THR A 156 -7.44 6.50 -7.36
C THR A 156 -6.41 5.82 -8.24
N TYR A 157 -6.63 4.56 -8.60
CA TYR A 157 -5.71 3.79 -9.44
C TYR A 157 -6.41 2.94 -10.48
N SER A 158 -5.65 2.56 -11.49
CA SER A 158 -6.01 1.59 -12.51
C SER A 158 -4.81 0.73 -12.87
N PHE A 159 -5.04 -0.56 -13.08
CA PHE A 159 -4.15 -1.47 -13.82
C PHE A 159 -4.85 -1.77 -15.14
N GLY A 160 -4.32 -1.27 -16.25
CA GLY A 160 -4.85 -1.54 -17.58
C GLY A 160 -4.80 -3.03 -17.93
N ASN A 161 -5.62 -3.45 -18.88
CA ASN A 161 -5.55 -4.79 -19.44
C ASN A 161 -4.27 -4.95 -20.25
N GLU A 162 -3.53 -6.07 -20.09
CA GLU A 162 -2.64 -6.54 -21.12
C GLU A 162 -3.52 -6.99 -22.28
N GLY A 163 -3.68 -6.10 -23.27
CA GLY A 163 -4.17 -6.45 -24.59
C GLY A 163 -5.60 -6.98 -24.67
N ASP A 164 -6.55 -6.09 -24.83
CA ASP A 164 -7.66 -6.38 -25.72
C ASP A 164 -7.14 -6.14 -27.15
N PRO A 165 -6.97 -7.17 -28.02
CA PRO A 165 -6.49 -6.99 -29.36
C PRO A 165 -7.50 -6.32 -30.31
N ASP A 166 -8.69 -5.99 -29.82
CA ASP A 166 -9.81 -5.45 -30.61
C ASP A 166 -9.86 -3.92 -30.73
N ASP A 167 -8.96 -3.18 -30.07
CA ASP A 167 -8.88 -1.71 -30.23
C ASP A 167 -7.94 -1.26 -31.37
N ARG A 168 -7.84 -2.08 -32.43
CA ARG A 168 -7.14 -1.69 -33.67
C ARG A 168 -8.16 -1.61 -34.81
N ASP A 169 -8.93 -0.57 -34.81
CA ASP A 169 -9.61 -0.04 -36.01
C ASP A 169 -9.18 1.41 -36.28
#